data_310c2235bc00f93c71cc78c7f6312189
#
_entry.id   310c2235bc00f93c71cc78c7f6312189
#
_cell.length_a   1.000
_cell.length_b   1.000
_cell.length_c   1.000
_cell.angle_alpha   90.00
_cell.angle_beta   90.00
_cell.angle_gamma   90.00
#
_symmetry.space_group_name_H-M   'P 1'
#
loop_
_entity.id
_entity.type
_entity.pdbx_description
1 polymer ?
#
loop_
_entity_poly.entity_id
_entity_poly.type
_entity_poly.pdbx_seq_one_letter_code
_entity_poly.pdbx_strand_id
1 'polypeptide(L)'
;MRKLQIGVMGSAADLGYEKNTENLAYEIGKLIASHGHVLVYWAEKDSDSLSTSAARWAKSVWGIVMGVTYGKTPDVWWEMLDFTDCMVCTGMERGGGREFVLVSSCDAIVVVGGGSGTLNEMTIAYQKKIPIFVMNGTGWWAEKLKDQYIDDRYKIDPNRYICKGIDTIGTLEEEFIHLTK
;
A
#
# COMPACT_ATOMS: atom_id res chain seq x y z
N MET A 1 -22.02 -1.38 4.86
CA MET A 1 -20.88 -0.55 4.38
C MET A 1 -20.03 -1.41 3.46
N ARG A 2 -19.61 -0.90 2.30
CA ARG A 2 -18.73 -1.63 1.38
C ARG A 2 -17.35 -1.82 2.03
N LYS A 3 -16.79 -3.03 1.91
CA LYS A 3 -15.38 -3.24 2.29
C LYS A 3 -14.48 -2.60 1.24
N LEU A 4 -13.55 -1.77 1.68
CA LEU A 4 -12.53 -1.19 0.80
C LEU A 4 -11.35 -2.16 0.66
N GLN A 5 -10.67 -2.08 -0.48
CA GLN A 5 -9.38 -2.71 -0.73
C GLN A 5 -8.31 -1.63 -0.57
N ILE A 6 -7.55 -1.68 0.52
CA ILE A 6 -6.54 -0.69 0.85
C ILE A 6 -5.16 -1.27 0.59
N GLY A 7 -4.45 -0.68 -0.37
CA GLY A 7 -3.08 -1.06 -0.67
C GLY A 7 -2.10 -0.45 0.32
N VAL A 8 -1.17 -1.23 0.85
CA VAL A 8 -0.04 -0.71 1.64
C VAL A 8 1.22 -0.85 0.80
N MET A 9 1.82 0.29 0.45
CA MET A 9 3.04 0.40 -0.34
C MET A 9 4.17 0.92 0.56
N GLY A 10 5.33 0.30 0.50
CA GLY A 10 6.38 0.70 1.42
C GLY A 10 7.78 0.22 1.04
N SER A 11 8.76 0.66 1.81
CA SER A 11 10.14 0.28 1.60
C SER A 11 10.34 -1.22 1.76
N ALA A 12 11.12 -1.81 0.86
CA ALA A 12 11.67 -3.14 1.05
C ALA A 12 12.78 -3.12 2.12
N ALA A 13 13.03 -4.24 2.77
CA ALA A 13 13.96 -4.35 3.88
C ALA A 13 15.41 -4.01 3.51
N ASP A 14 15.79 -4.23 2.26
CA ASP A 14 17.13 -3.90 1.74
C ASP A 14 17.43 -2.39 1.68
N LEU A 15 16.39 -1.55 1.70
CA LEU A 15 16.56 -0.09 1.76
C LEU A 15 16.85 0.44 3.17
N GLY A 16 16.71 -0.41 4.18
CA GLY A 16 16.79 -0.02 5.58
C GLY A 16 15.69 0.97 5.99
N TYR A 17 15.00 0.69 7.06
CA TYR A 17 14.01 1.59 7.65
C TYR A 17 14.10 1.53 9.17
N GLU A 18 13.71 2.62 9.82
CA GLU A 18 13.73 2.69 11.27
C GLU A 18 12.64 1.81 11.87
N LYS A 19 12.88 1.29 13.07
CA LYS A 19 11.89 0.45 13.79
C LYS A 19 10.56 1.18 14.03
N ASN A 20 10.60 2.50 14.19
CA ASN A 20 9.38 3.30 14.32
C ASN A 20 8.51 3.25 13.05
N THR A 21 9.13 3.20 11.89
CA THR A 21 8.44 3.07 10.60
C THR A 21 7.80 1.69 10.44
N GLU A 22 8.46 0.65 10.94
CA GLU A 22 7.89 -0.71 10.99
C GLU A 22 6.68 -0.78 11.94
N ASN A 23 6.77 -0.16 13.12
CA ASN A 23 5.64 -0.06 14.04
C ASN A 23 4.45 0.69 13.42
N LEU A 24 4.72 1.72 12.62
CA LEU A 24 3.67 2.43 11.90
C LEU A 24 2.97 1.53 10.86
N ALA A 25 3.74 0.75 10.10
CA ALA A 25 3.17 -0.23 9.17
C ALA A 25 2.30 -1.27 9.90
N TYR A 26 2.72 -1.70 11.08
CA TYR A 26 1.95 -2.52 11.99
C TYR A 26 0.58 -1.91 12.34
N GLU A 27 0.57 -0.66 12.82
CA GLU A 27 -0.68 0.03 13.20
C GLU A 27 -1.61 0.24 11.99
N ILE A 28 -1.04 0.53 10.81
CA ILE A 28 -1.82 0.63 9.56
C ILE A 28 -2.51 -0.69 9.24
N GLY A 29 -1.79 -1.81 9.33
CA GLY A 29 -2.38 -3.14 9.09
C GLY A 29 -3.53 -3.45 10.03
N LYS A 30 -3.37 -3.15 11.32
CA LYS A 30 -4.43 -3.30 12.33
C LYS A 30 -5.63 -2.40 12.07
N LEU A 31 -5.39 -1.14 11.69
CA LEU A 31 -6.45 -0.19 11.37
C LEU A 31 -7.31 -0.71 10.21
N ILE A 32 -6.68 -1.12 9.10
CA ILE A 32 -7.38 -1.66 7.93
C ILE A 32 -8.26 -2.85 8.33
N ALA A 33 -7.71 -3.76 9.11
CA ALA A 33 -8.42 -4.96 9.56
C ALA A 33 -9.57 -4.65 10.53
N SER A 34 -9.37 -3.73 11.50
CA SER A 34 -10.38 -3.37 12.51
C SER A 34 -11.62 -2.72 11.89
N HIS A 35 -11.46 -2.03 10.75
CA HIS A 35 -12.57 -1.47 9.98
C HIS A 35 -13.20 -2.48 9.00
N GLY A 36 -12.74 -3.74 9.01
CA GLY A 36 -13.24 -4.82 8.15
C GLY A 36 -12.88 -4.63 6.67
N HIS A 37 -11.88 -3.80 6.36
CA HIS A 37 -11.35 -3.62 5.02
C HIS A 37 -10.40 -4.76 4.64
N VAL A 38 -10.08 -4.87 3.35
CA VAL A 38 -9.11 -5.82 2.82
C VAL A 38 -7.77 -5.12 2.68
N LEU A 39 -6.74 -5.65 3.30
CA LEU A 39 -5.37 -5.20 3.05
C LEU A 39 -4.84 -5.83 1.77
N VAL A 40 -4.36 -5.00 0.85
CA VAL A 40 -3.69 -5.44 -0.39
C VAL A 40 -2.22 -5.12 -0.27
N TYR A 41 -1.37 -6.10 -0.52
CA TYR A 41 0.06 -5.92 -0.40
C TYR A 41 0.81 -6.68 -1.49
N TRP A 42 2.05 -6.34 -1.60
CA TRP A 42 2.99 -6.97 -2.49
C TRP A 42 3.60 -8.22 -1.85
N ALA A 43 3.35 -9.40 -2.43
CA ALA A 43 3.91 -10.66 -1.97
C ALA A 43 5.14 -11.03 -2.83
N GLU A 44 6.34 -10.99 -2.22
CA GLU A 44 7.62 -11.28 -2.87
C GLU A 44 8.32 -12.47 -2.25
N LYS A 45 9.28 -13.03 -3.04
CA LYS A 45 10.13 -14.13 -2.61
C LYS A 45 11.40 -13.62 -1.92
N ASP A 46 11.92 -12.49 -2.38
CA ASP A 46 13.32 -12.11 -2.18
C ASP A 46 13.54 -11.15 -1.01
N SER A 47 12.48 -10.47 -0.54
CA SER A 47 12.64 -9.49 0.53
C SER A 47 11.38 -9.31 1.38
N ASP A 48 11.58 -9.07 2.67
CA ASP A 48 10.55 -8.52 3.55
C ASP A 48 10.36 -7.02 3.24
N SER A 49 9.24 -6.44 3.69
CA SER A 49 8.92 -5.05 3.42
C SER A 49 7.97 -4.48 4.47
N LEU A 50 7.81 -3.17 4.49
CA LEU A 50 6.80 -2.52 5.33
C LEU A 50 5.37 -2.95 4.95
N SER A 51 5.12 -3.24 3.66
CA SER A 51 3.83 -3.77 3.21
C SER A 51 3.58 -5.19 3.74
N THR A 52 4.62 -6.03 3.80
CA THR A 52 4.55 -7.37 4.41
C THR A 52 4.32 -7.29 5.91
N SER A 53 5.00 -6.38 6.60
CA SER A 53 4.75 -6.11 8.03
C SER A 53 3.28 -5.73 8.28
N ALA A 54 2.72 -4.80 7.51
CA ALA A 54 1.31 -4.43 7.63
C ALA A 54 0.38 -5.63 7.39
N ALA A 55 0.65 -6.45 6.37
CA ALA A 55 -0.14 -7.64 6.04
C ALA A 55 -0.14 -8.67 7.17
N ARG A 56 1.04 -8.98 7.71
CA ARG A 56 1.21 -9.91 8.85
C ARG A 56 0.39 -9.47 10.06
N TRP A 57 0.38 -8.17 10.35
CA TRP A 57 -0.34 -7.64 11.49
C TRP A 57 -1.85 -7.47 11.25
N ALA A 58 -2.28 -7.16 10.04
CA ALA A 58 -3.70 -7.23 9.69
C ALA A 58 -4.24 -8.63 9.97
N LYS A 59 -3.50 -9.67 9.59
CA LYS A 59 -3.88 -11.07 9.84
C LYS A 59 -3.91 -11.44 11.32
N SER A 60 -3.02 -10.89 12.13
CA SER A 60 -2.98 -11.16 13.59
C SER A 60 -4.25 -10.72 14.33
N VAL A 61 -5.03 -9.83 13.75
CA VAL A 61 -6.33 -9.38 14.26
C VAL A 61 -7.50 -9.82 13.37
N TRP A 62 -7.33 -10.95 12.67
CA TRP A 62 -8.34 -11.60 11.84
C TRP A 62 -8.77 -10.79 10.60
N GLY A 63 -7.92 -9.87 10.13
CA GLY A 63 -8.14 -9.13 8.89
C GLY A 63 -8.08 -10.03 7.65
N ILE A 64 -8.64 -9.52 6.56
CA ILE A 64 -8.54 -10.15 5.24
C ILE A 64 -7.35 -9.56 4.51
N VAL A 65 -6.47 -10.42 4.03
CA VAL A 65 -5.21 -10.06 3.37
C VAL A 65 -5.15 -10.64 1.97
N MET A 66 -4.92 -9.78 0.98
CA MET A 66 -4.73 -10.15 -0.40
C MET A 66 -3.30 -9.82 -0.84
N GLY A 67 -2.54 -10.85 -1.23
CA GLY A 67 -1.21 -10.71 -1.80
C GLY A 67 -1.27 -10.66 -3.33
N VAL A 68 -0.44 -9.82 -3.94
CA VAL A 68 -0.24 -9.79 -5.39
C VAL A 68 1.21 -10.13 -5.69
N THR A 69 1.44 -11.15 -6.51
CA THR A 69 2.80 -11.58 -6.89
C THR A 69 3.00 -11.61 -8.40
N TYR A 70 4.26 -11.57 -8.83
CA TYR A 70 4.63 -11.59 -10.24
C TYR A 70 4.63 -12.99 -10.87
N GLY A 71 4.75 -14.03 -10.06
CA GLY A 71 4.79 -15.42 -10.53
C GLY A 71 3.47 -15.87 -11.17
N LYS A 72 3.54 -16.97 -11.91
CA LYS A 72 2.34 -17.71 -12.36
C LYS A 72 1.76 -18.60 -11.28
N THR A 73 2.55 -18.84 -10.23
CA THR A 73 2.21 -19.61 -9.05
C THR A 73 2.62 -18.78 -7.83
N PRO A 74 2.13 -19.07 -6.62
CA PRO A 74 2.50 -18.34 -5.40
C PRO A 74 3.92 -18.70 -4.95
N ASP A 75 4.92 -18.47 -5.83
CA ASP A 75 6.34 -18.57 -5.48
C ASP A 75 6.76 -17.33 -4.71
N VAL A 76 6.39 -17.32 -3.42
CA VAL A 76 6.64 -16.27 -2.46
C VAL A 76 7.32 -16.85 -1.23
N TRP A 77 7.82 -16.03 -0.33
CA TRP A 77 8.33 -16.51 0.94
C TRP A 77 7.22 -17.31 1.67
N TRP A 78 7.56 -18.50 2.14
CA TRP A 78 6.59 -19.47 2.68
C TRP A 78 5.72 -18.89 3.81
N GLU A 79 6.29 -18.03 4.69
CA GLU A 79 5.55 -17.37 5.75
C GLU A 79 4.40 -16.46 5.22
N MET A 80 4.52 -15.94 4.01
CA MET A 80 3.48 -15.11 3.42
C MET A 80 2.19 -15.90 3.14
N LEU A 81 2.30 -17.20 2.92
CA LEU A 81 1.15 -18.06 2.70
C LEU A 81 0.32 -18.22 3.98
N ASP A 82 0.95 -18.14 5.15
CA ASP A 82 0.26 -18.32 6.44
C ASP A 82 -0.65 -17.12 6.78
N PHE A 83 -0.32 -15.92 6.31
CA PHE A 83 -1.10 -14.74 6.60
C PHE A 83 -1.83 -14.13 5.39
N THR A 84 -1.80 -14.77 4.23
CA THR A 84 -2.49 -14.32 3.02
C THR A 84 -3.72 -15.17 2.73
N ASP A 85 -4.90 -14.54 2.71
CA ASP A 85 -6.16 -15.24 2.44
C ASP A 85 -6.41 -15.47 0.94
N CYS A 86 -5.90 -14.57 0.09
CA CYS A 86 -6.03 -14.66 -1.36
C CYS A 86 -4.74 -14.21 -2.04
N MET A 87 -4.23 -15.01 -2.97
CA MET A 87 -3.04 -14.69 -3.74
C MET A 87 -3.38 -14.49 -5.22
N VAL A 88 -3.07 -13.31 -5.74
CA VAL A 88 -3.20 -12.98 -7.17
C VAL A 88 -1.85 -13.20 -7.85
N CYS A 89 -1.75 -14.28 -8.63
CA CYS A 89 -0.56 -14.61 -9.41
C CYS A 89 -0.69 -13.98 -10.80
N THR A 90 0.01 -12.85 -11.03
CA THR A 90 -0.16 -12.07 -12.26
C THR A 90 0.51 -12.71 -13.48
N GLY A 91 1.54 -13.53 -13.30
CA GLY A 91 2.37 -14.04 -14.37
C GLY A 91 3.17 -12.96 -15.10
N MET A 92 3.25 -11.76 -14.53
CA MET A 92 3.98 -10.63 -15.10
C MET A 92 5.34 -10.51 -14.42
N GLU A 93 6.39 -10.41 -15.22
CA GLU A 93 7.73 -10.21 -14.70
C GLU A 93 7.85 -8.89 -13.91
N ARG A 94 8.89 -8.81 -13.08
CA ARG A 94 9.25 -7.59 -12.34
C ARG A 94 9.39 -6.42 -13.33
N GLY A 95 8.66 -5.33 -13.10
CA GLY A 95 8.56 -4.21 -14.05
C GLY A 95 7.65 -4.48 -15.27
N GLY A 96 6.99 -5.64 -15.32
CA GLY A 96 6.11 -6.04 -16.42
C GLY A 96 4.64 -5.65 -16.26
N GLY A 97 4.30 -4.82 -15.26
CA GLY A 97 2.94 -4.31 -15.08
C GLY A 97 2.16 -4.91 -13.90
N ARG A 98 2.79 -5.75 -13.07
CA ARG A 98 2.16 -6.29 -11.85
C ARG A 98 1.78 -5.18 -10.86
N GLU A 99 2.59 -4.11 -10.80
CA GLU A 99 2.31 -2.91 -10.03
C GLU A 99 0.97 -2.29 -10.45
N PHE A 100 0.69 -2.33 -11.74
CA PHE A 100 -0.59 -1.87 -12.29
C PHE A 100 -1.75 -2.73 -11.79
N VAL A 101 -1.60 -4.05 -11.73
CA VAL A 101 -2.63 -4.97 -11.18
C VAL A 101 -2.84 -4.69 -9.70
N LEU A 102 -1.75 -4.62 -8.93
CA LEU A 102 -1.80 -4.33 -7.49
C LEU A 102 -2.57 -3.04 -7.21
N VAL A 103 -2.11 -1.92 -7.77
CA VAL A 103 -2.70 -0.60 -7.51
C VAL A 103 -4.13 -0.52 -8.05
N SER A 104 -4.40 -1.10 -9.22
CA SER A 104 -5.76 -1.11 -9.81
C SER A 104 -6.76 -1.92 -9.00
N SER A 105 -6.29 -2.81 -8.15
CA SER A 105 -7.13 -3.58 -7.23
C SER A 105 -7.49 -2.81 -5.95
N CYS A 106 -6.95 -1.60 -5.77
CA CYS A 106 -7.13 -0.81 -4.56
C CYS A 106 -8.16 0.31 -4.74
N ASP A 107 -8.92 0.57 -3.68
CA ASP A 107 -9.78 1.76 -3.55
C ASP A 107 -8.99 2.98 -3.07
N ALA A 108 -7.91 2.75 -2.34
CA ALA A 108 -6.92 3.74 -1.92
C ALA A 108 -5.57 3.05 -1.66
N ILE A 109 -4.49 3.83 -1.65
CA ILE A 109 -3.18 3.34 -1.21
C ILE A 109 -2.65 4.16 -0.03
N VAL A 110 -1.97 3.48 0.88
CA VAL A 110 -1.21 4.07 1.99
C VAL A 110 0.27 3.84 1.73
N VAL A 111 1.05 4.90 1.74
CA VAL A 111 2.47 4.89 1.38
C VAL A 111 3.32 5.13 2.62
N VAL A 112 4.27 4.24 2.89
CA VAL A 112 5.18 4.29 4.04
C VAL A 112 6.62 4.21 3.54
N GLY A 113 7.32 5.34 3.48
CA GLY A 113 8.67 5.42 2.89
C GLY A 113 8.65 5.18 1.38
N GLY A 114 9.37 4.16 0.94
CA GLY A 114 9.27 3.63 -0.41
C GLY A 114 10.32 4.12 -1.41
N GLY A 115 10.92 3.15 -2.11
CA GLY A 115 11.88 3.36 -3.20
C GLY A 115 11.23 3.61 -4.56
N SER A 116 11.94 3.29 -5.64
CA SER A 116 11.47 3.50 -7.02
C SER A 116 10.23 2.67 -7.38
N GLY A 117 10.09 1.47 -6.83
CA GLY A 117 8.88 0.65 -6.99
C GLY A 117 7.66 1.36 -6.43
N THR A 118 7.76 1.89 -5.21
CA THR A 118 6.69 2.66 -4.57
C THR A 118 6.36 3.94 -5.34
N LEU A 119 7.36 4.63 -5.89
CA LEU A 119 7.12 5.78 -6.77
C LEU A 119 6.30 5.37 -8.01
N ASN A 120 6.61 4.21 -8.61
CA ASN A 120 5.84 3.70 -9.74
C ASN A 120 4.37 3.42 -9.33
N GLU A 121 4.15 2.81 -8.17
CA GLU A 121 2.81 2.56 -7.61
C GLU A 121 2.04 3.86 -7.36
N MET A 122 2.68 4.88 -6.78
CA MET A 122 2.09 6.21 -6.59
C MET A 122 1.71 6.85 -7.94
N THR A 123 2.58 6.71 -8.96
CA THR A 123 2.31 7.23 -10.30
C THR A 123 1.10 6.56 -10.94
N ILE A 124 0.98 5.24 -10.81
CA ILE A 124 -0.18 4.48 -11.29
C ILE A 124 -1.45 4.92 -10.56
N ALA A 125 -1.42 5.03 -9.22
CA ALA A 125 -2.55 5.49 -8.43
C ALA A 125 -3.01 6.89 -8.85
N TYR A 126 -2.08 7.82 -9.03
CA TYR A 126 -2.35 9.17 -9.52
C TYR A 126 -3.03 9.15 -10.89
N GLN A 127 -2.52 8.36 -11.84
CA GLN A 127 -3.11 8.26 -13.18
C GLN A 127 -4.51 7.65 -13.15
N LYS A 128 -4.75 6.69 -12.28
CA LYS A 128 -6.04 6.00 -12.11
C LYS A 128 -7.02 6.73 -11.20
N LYS A 129 -6.63 7.87 -10.64
CA LYS A 129 -7.45 8.65 -9.70
C LYS A 129 -7.84 7.83 -8.46
N ILE A 130 -6.86 7.11 -7.94
CA ILE A 130 -6.96 6.37 -6.68
C ILE A 130 -6.36 7.26 -5.58
N PRO A 131 -7.05 7.49 -4.46
CA PRO A 131 -6.53 8.26 -3.33
C PRO A 131 -5.18 7.75 -2.82
N ILE A 132 -4.26 8.68 -2.55
CA ILE A 132 -2.91 8.39 -2.08
C ILE A 132 -2.71 9.06 -0.73
N PHE A 133 -2.56 8.25 0.31
CA PHE A 133 -2.26 8.69 1.66
C PHE A 133 -0.80 8.41 1.98
N VAL A 134 -0.06 9.45 2.34
CA VAL A 134 1.38 9.37 2.55
C VAL A 134 1.68 9.59 4.02
N MET A 135 2.28 8.59 4.67
CA MET A 135 2.63 8.71 6.09
C MET A 135 3.83 9.63 6.28
N ASN A 136 3.61 10.74 6.98
CA ASN A 136 4.64 11.75 7.24
C ASN A 136 5.78 11.20 8.11
N GLY A 137 7.00 11.69 7.87
CA GLY A 137 8.18 11.30 8.65
C GLY A 137 8.72 9.90 8.32
N THR A 138 8.27 9.25 7.24
CA THR A 138 8.73 7.92 6.86
C THR A 138 9.83 7.90 5.80
N GLY A 139 10.25 9.10 5.36
CA GLY A 139 11.38 9.29 4.45
C GLY A 139 11.08 8.92 2.98
N TRP A 140 12.13 8.87 2.16
CA TRP A 140 12.13 8.45 0.77
C TRP A 140 11.09 9.19 -0.11
N TRP A 141 10.36 8.48 -0.98
CA TRP A 141 9.36 9.09 -1.87
C TRP A 141 8.09 9.52 -1.13
N ALA A 142 7.75 8.90 -0.02
CA ALA A 142 6.70 9.36 0.85
C ALA A 142 6.95 10.83 1.25
N GLU A 143 8.11 11.13 1.81
CA GLU A 143 8.44 12.48 2.28
C GLU A 143 8.58 13.50 1.13
N LYS A 144 9.09 13.05 -0.05
CA LYS A 144 9.28 13.94 -1.20
C LYS A 144 7.99 14.37 -1.87
N LEU A 145 6.97 13.51 -1.87
CA LEU A 145 5.71 13.77 -2.55
C LEU A 145 4.57 14.15 -1.62
N LYS A 146 4.83 14.19 -0.33
CA LYS A 146 3.86 14.64 0.68
C LYS A 146 3.28 16.00 0.31
N ASP A 147 1.95 16.07 0.29
CA ASP A 147 1.17 17.26 -0.06
C ASP A 147 1.51 17.86 -1.44
N GLN A 148 1.96 16.99 -2.36
CA GLN A 148 2.28 17.34 -3.72
C GLN A 148 1.35 16.62 -4.71
N TYR A 149 1.10 17.26 -5.84
CA TYR A 149 0.64 16.56 -7.04
C TYR A 149 1.84 15.99 -7.78
N ILE A 150 1.67 14.84 -8.46
CA ILE A 150 2.79 14.21 -9.19
C ILE A 150 3.15 15.02 -10.45
N ASP A 151 2.15 15.64 -11.08
CA ASP A 151 2.35 16.50 -12.25
C ASP A 151 1.30 17.62 -12.31
N ASP A 152 1.40 18.48 -13.31
CA ASP A 152 0.51 19.63 -13.51
C ASP A 152 -0.88 19.29 -14.07
N ARG A 153 -1.21 18.03 -14.29
CA ARG A 153 -2.51 17.62 -14.85
C ARG A 153 -3.68 17.93 -13.94
N TYR A 154 -3.46 18.12 -12.64
CA TYR A 154 -4.49 18.57 -11.71
C TYR A 154 -5.12 19.92 -12.14
N LYS A 155 -4.39 20.75 -12.88
CA LYS A 155 -4.88 22.05 -13.39
C LYS A 155 -5.98 21.92 -14.44
N ILE A 156 -6.01 20.78 -15.14
CA ILE A 156 -6.97 20.47 -16.20
C ILE A 156 -7.92 19.32 -15.85
N ASP A 157 -7.57 18.51 -14.84
CA ASP A 157 -8.38 17.40 -14.35
C ASP A 157 -8.50 17.49 -12.82
N PRO A 158 -9.55 18.14 -12.30
CA PRO A 158 -9.72 18.38 -10.87
C PRO A 158 -9.99 17.11 -10.06
N ASN A 159 -10.18 15.95 -10.72
CA ASN A 159 -10.36 14.67 -10.04
C ASN A 159 -9.03 13.98 -9.72
N ARG A 160 -7.89 14.62 -9.95
CA ARG A 160 -6.58 14.13 -9.53
C ARG A 160 -6.42 14.32 -8.04
N TYR A 161 -5.99 13.24 -7.36
CA TYR A 161 -5.71 13.30 -5.95
C TYR A 161 -4.30 13.84 -5.70
N ILE A 162 -4.19 14.70 -4.70
CA ILE A 162 -2.90 15.06 -4.10
C ILE A 162 -2.35 13.84 -3.34
N CYS A 163 -1.04 13.71 -3.23
CA CYS A 163 -0.41 12.77 -2.32
C CYS A 163 -0.57 13.30 -0.89
N LYS A 164 -1.71 12.99 -0.26
CA LYS A 164 -2.13 13.61 0.99
C LYS A 164 -1.27 13.14 2.16
N GLY A 165 -0.57 14.09 2.80
CA GLY A 165 0.21 13.84 3.99
C GLY A 165 -0.66 13.46 5.19
N ILE A 166 -0.26 12.44 5.92
CA ILE A 166 -0.96 11.90 7.09
C ILE A 166 0.00 11.86 8.28
N ASP A 167 -0.34 12.54 9.35
CA ASP A 167 0.51 12.65 10.53
C ASP A 167 0.28 11.54 11.55
N THR A 168 -0.94 11.01 11.64
CA THR A 168 -1.30 10.02 12.66
C THR A 168 -2.22 8.94 12.11
N ILE A 169 -2.26 7.80 12.81
CA ILE A 169 -3.21 6.71 12.52
C ILE A 169 -4.67 7.19 12.64
N GLY A 170 -4.98 8.07 13.59
CA GLY A 170 -6.33 8.63 13.72
C GLY A 170 -6.75 9.46 12.51
N THR A 171 -5.84 10.27 11.95
CA THR A 171 -6.11 11.01 10.71
C THR A 171 -6.33 10.06 9.53
N LEU A 172 -5.57 8.97 9.45
CA LEU A 172 -5.76 7.94 8.42
C LEU A 172 -7.13 7.24 8.56
N GLU A 173 -7.55 6.99 9.78
CA GLU A 173 -8.86 6.43 10.09
C GLU A 173 -10.00 7.32 9.59
N GLU A 174 -9.92 8.63 9.82
CA GLU A 174 -10.88 9.60 9.32
C GLU A 174 -10.99 9.55 7.78
N GLU A 175 -9.85 9.41 7.09
CA GLU A 175 -9.85 9.28 5.62
C GLU A 175 -10.55 7.99 5.16
N PHE A 176 -10.35 6.87 5.82
CA PHE A 176 -11.06 5.63 5.49
C PHE A 176 -12.58 5.76 5.69
N ILE A 177 -13.00 6.44 6.75
CA ILE A 177 -14.41 6.73 7.00
C ILE A 177 -14.99 7.60 5.88
N HIS A 178 -14.24 8.59 5.38
CA HIS A 178 -14.68 9.43 4.26
C HIS A 178 -14.83 8.65 2.97
N LEU A 179 -13.97 7.69 2.68
CA LEU A 179 -14.03 6.84 1.48
C LEU A 179 -15.24 5.88 1.49
N THR A 180 -15.85 5.63 2.64
CA THR A 180 -16.99 4.69 2.78
C THR A 180 -18.35 5.37 2.74
N LYS A 181 -18.39 6.70 2.72
CA LYS A 181 -19.62 7.51 2.58
C LYS A 181 -20.01 7.69 1.14
#